data_937eebc4618d6646ead2e46363656c45
#
_entry.id   937eebc4618d6646ead2e46363656c45
#
_cell.length_a   1.000
_cell.length_b   1.000
_cell.length_c   1.000
_cell.angle_alpha   90.00
_cell.angle_beta   90.00
_cell.angle_gamma   90.00
#
_symmetry.space_group_name_H-M   'P 1'
#
loop_
_entity.id
_entity.type
_entity.pdbx_description
1 polymer ?
#
loop_
_entity_poly.entity_id
_entity_poly.type
_entity_poly.pdbx_seq_one_letter_code
_entity_poly.pdbx_strand_id
1 'polypeptide(L)'
;VIYGSDWPVVPTPNPWPGIESMVTRADPFSNGEEMLWPEQAIDLATAIKIFTINSAIANKVGESSGSLEVGKDADFLVLDRHIFDVPITDVGETVILMSVVGGREIINKL
;
A
#
# COMPACT_ATOMS: atom_id res chain seq x y z
N VAL A 1 11.61 4.77 -6.94
CA VAL A 1 10.84 5.53 -5.93
C VAL A 1 10.32 4.58 -4.88
N ILE A 2 10.38 4.98 -3.63
CA ILE A 2 9.81 4.31 -2.46
C ILE A 2 8.96 5.30 -1.67
N TYR A 3 8.08 4.79 -0.83
CA TYR A 3 7.21 5.60 0.03
C TYR A 3 7.73 5.62 1.48
N GLY A 4 7.53 6.74 2.16
CA GLY A 4 7.69 6.88 3.60
C GLY A 4 6.63 7.86 4.11
N SER A 5 5.85 7.46 5.11
CA SER A 5 4.76 8.27 5.67
C SER A 5 5.25 9.35 6.63
N ASP A 6 6.50 9.23 7.10
CA ASP A 6 7.03 10.05 8.19
C ASP A 6 6.17 10.00 9.47
N TRP A 7 5.55 8.82 9.73
CA TRP A 7 4.80 8.62 10.95
C TRP A 7 5.73 8.83 12.18
N PRO A 8 5.31 9.57 13.21
CA PRO A 8 3.95 10.00 13.56
C PRO A 8 3.54 11.42 13.10
N VAL A 9 4.24 12.03 12.14
CA VAL A 9 3.82 13.32 11.57
C VAL A 9 2.43 13.20 10.93
N VAL A 10 2.21 12.14 10.14
CA VAL A 10 0.86 11.75 9.71
C VAL A 10 0.13 10.99 10.82
N PRO A 11 -1.22 11.07 10.89
CA PRO A 11 -1.99 10.53 12.03
C PRO A 11 -2.01 9.00 12.11
N THR A 12 -1.63 8.29 11.07
CA THR A 12 -1.69 6.82 11.02
C THR A 12 -0.50 6.20 10.29
N PRO A 13 0.02 5.03 10.75
CA PRO A 13 0.99 4.24 10.00
C PRO A 13 0.32 3.38 8.91
N ASN A 14 -1.01 3.38 8.78
CA ASN A 14 -1.75 2.63 7.77
C ASN A 14 -1.32 3.07 6.36
N PRO A 15 -0.87 2.13 5.48
CA PRO A 15 -0.40 2.48 4.15
C PRO A 15 -1.51 2.86 3.15
N TRP A 16 -2.75 2.41 3.37
CA TRP A 16 -3.84 2.56 2.39
C TRP A 16 -4.18 4.01 2.06
N PRO A 17 -4.31 4.93 3.03
CA PRO A 17 -4.49 6.36 2.73
C PRO A 17 -3.33 6.94 1.91
N GLY A 18 -2.10 6.50 2.16
CA GLY A 18 -0.94 6.91 1.38
C GLY A 18 -0.98 6.44 -0.08
N ILE A 19 -1.42 5.19 -0.31
CA ILE A 19 -1.63 4.64 -1.65
C ILE A 19 -2.70 5.45 -2.39
N GLU A 20 -3.83 5.73 -1.75
CA GLU A 20 -4.90 6.56 -2.31
C GLU A 20 -4.39 7.96 -2.68
N SER A 21 -3.67 8.62 -1.79
CA SER A 21 -3.10 9.94 -2.04
C SER A 21 -2.13 9.99 -3.23
N MET A 22 -1.35 8.94 -3.46
CA MET A 22 -0.45 8.89 -4.61
C MET A 22 -1.20 8.84 -5.94
N VAL A 23 -2.39 8.26 -5.96
CA VAL A 23 -3.23 8.13 -7.16
C VAL A 23 -4.15 9.31 -7.34
N THR A 24 -4.76 9.82 -6.26
CA THR A 24 -5.72 10.93 -6.33
C THR A 24 -5.06 12.30 -6.24
N ARG A 25 -3.89 12.39 -5.62
CA ARG A 25 -3.23 13.64 -5.18
C ARG A 25 -4.07 14.48 -4.22
N ALA A 26 -5.11 13.89 -3.67
CA ALA A 26 -5.96 14.49 -2.64
C ALA A 26 -5.44 14.13 -1.23
N ASP A 27 -5.77 14.98 -0.25
CA ASP A 27 -5.58 14.66 1.15
C ASP A 27 -6.68 13.67 1.58
N PRO A 28 -6.34 12.43 1.95
CA PRO A 28 -7.31 11.39 2.31
C PRO A 28 -8.04 11.69 3.62
N PHE A 29 -7.61 12.71 4.38
CA PHE A 29 -8.21 13.12 5.64
C PHE A 29 -9.08 14.38 5.51
N SER A 30 -9.20 14.99 4.29
CA SER A 30 -9.90 16.25 4.03
C SER A 30 -11.12 16.11 3.11
N ASN A 31 -11.78 14.96 3.06
CA ASN A 31 -12.90 14.69 2.13
C ASN A 31 -12.56 14.86 0.62
N GLY A 32 -11.27 14.86 0.28
CA GLY A 32 -10.81 14.91 -1.11
C GLY A 32 -10.97 16.27 -1.80
N GLU A 33 -11.26 17.33 -1.07
CA GLU A 33 -11.49 18.67 -1.65
C GLU A 33 -10.20 19.37 -2.08
N GLU A 34 -9.07 19.03 -1.47
CA GLU A 34 -7.78 19.63 -1.77
C GLU A 34 -6.88 18.64 -2.52
N MET A 35 -6.58 18.95 -3.79
CA MET A 35 -5.62 18.21 -4.60
C MET A 35 -4.35 19.04 -4.81
N LEU A 36 -3.19 18.41 -4.56
CA LEU A 36 -1.89 19.03 -4.75
C LEU A 36 -1.20 18.43 -5.97
N TRP A 37 -0.96 19.26 -7.01
CA TRP A 37 -0.29 18.86 -8.24
C TRP A 37 -0.88 17.57 -8.86
N PRO A 38 -2.13 17.60 -9.33
CA PRO A 38 -2.80 16.41 -9.88
C PRO A 38 -2.06 15.82 -11.10
N GLU A 39 -1.26 16.62 -11.80
CA GLU A 39 -0.41 16.16 -12.91
C GLU A 39 0.69 15.18 -12.48
N GLN A 40 0.96 15.07 -11.18
CA GLN A 40 1.93 14.13 -10.62
C GLN A 40 1.27 12.84 -10.11
N ALA A 41 -0.03 12.66 -10.34
CA ALA A 41 -0.73 11.42 -10.01
C ALA A 41 -0.10 10.22 -10.74
N ILE A 42 -0.07 9.07 -10.06
CA ILE A 42 0.37 7.81 -10.64
C ILE A 42 -0.78 6.81 -10.65
N ASP A 43 -0.68 5.75 -11.43
CA ASP A 43 -1.68 4.68 -11.40
C ASP A 43 -1.54 3.79 -10.16
N LEU A 44 -2.62 3.08 -9.81
CA LEU A 44 -2.69 2.23 -8.62
C LEU A 44 -1.65 1.09 -8.66
N ALA A 45 -1.41 0.49 -9.81
CA ALA A 45 -0.44 -0.59 -9.95
C ALA A 45 0.99 -0.10 -9.65
N THR A 46 1.33 1.10 -10.10
CA THR A 46 2.59 1.77 -9.78
C THR A 46 2.68 2.09 -8.29
N ALA A 47 1.61 2.60 -7.68
CA ALA A 47 1.56 2.86 -6.25
C ALA A 47 1.82 1.58 -5.44
N ILE A 48 1.15 0.47 -5.77
CA ILE A 48 1.38 -0.83 -5.10
C ILE A 48 2.84 -1.28 -5.23
N LYS A 49 3.46 -1.15 -6.39
CA LYS A 49 4.90 -1.50 -6.56
C LYS A 49 5.81 -0.66 -5.67
N ILE A 50 5.49 0.62 -5.50
CA ILE A 50 6.25 1.53 -4.61
C ILE A 50 6.20 1.04 -3.17
N PHE A 51 5.04 0.58 -2.71
CA PHE A 51 4.86 0.07 -1.34
C PHE A 51 5.36 -1.37 -1.13
N THR A 52 5.68 -2.10 -2.18
CA THR A 52 6.08 -3.51 -2.13
C THR A 52 7.47 -3.72 -2.70
N ILE A 53 7.58 -4.19 -3.95
CA ILE A 53 8.86 -4.61 -4.55
C ILE A 53 9.90 -3.49 -4.65
N ASN A 54 9.49 -2.25 -4.94
CA ASN A 54 10.44 -1.14 -5.03
C ASN A 54 11.07 -0.84 -3.66
N SER A 55 10.27 -0.89 -2.60
CA SER A 55 10.77 -0.72 -1.22
C SER A 55 11.68 -1.88 -0.81
N ALA A 56 11.35 -3.11 -1.17
CA ALA A 56 12.19 -4.27 -0.91
C ALA A 56 13.56 -4.17 -1.62
N ILE A 57 13.57 -3.75 -2.89
CA ILE A 57 14.80 -3.53 -3.65
C ILE A 57 15.66 -2.43 -3.01
N ALA A 58 15.05 -1.30 -2.64
CA ALA A 58 15.76 -0.19 -2.00
C ALA A 58 16.38 -0.58 -0.65
N ASN A 59 15.73 -1.48 0.08
CA ASN A 59 16.23 -2.04 1.33
C ASN A 59 17.14 -3.27 1.15
N LYS A 60 17.48 -3.63 -0.11
CA LYS A 60 18.38 -4.76 -0.46
C LYS A 60 17.82 -6.14 -0.06
N VAL A 61 16.53 -6.28 0.04
CA VAL A 61 15.82 -7.55 0.32
C VAL A 61 14.91 -7.99 -0.82
N GLY A 62 14.98 -7.36 -1.99
CA GLY A 62 14.10 -7.64 -3.13
C GLY A 62 14.26 -9.05 -3.72
N GLU A 63 15.35 -9.76 -3.44
CA GLU A 63 15.54 -11.16 -3.84
C GLU A 63 14.74 -12.13 -2.96
N SER A 64 14.46 -11.75 -1.71
CA SER A 64 13.74 -12.59 -0.75
C SER A 64 12.32 -12.11 -0.43
N SER A 65 11.97 -10.86 -0.71
CA SER A 65 10.67 -10.30 -0.33
C SER A 65 10.17 -9.25 -1.34
N GLY A 66 8.97 -8.70 -1.12
CA GLY A 66 8.36 -7.62 -1.89
C GLY A 66 7.52 -8.06 -3.07
N SER A 67 7.46 -9.36 -3.39
CA SER A 67 6.57 -9.94 -4.40
C SER A 67 6.30 -11.41 -4.10
N LEU A 68 5.17 -11.93 -4.59
CA LEU A 68 4.82 -13.35 -4.48
C LEU A 68 5.42 -14.11 -5.66
N GLU A 69 6.59 -14.69 -5.45
CA GLU A 69 7.33 -15.47 -6.43
C GLU A 69 7.92 -16.73 -5.79
N VAL A 70 8.07 -17.79 -6.59
CA VAL A 70 8.72 -19.02 -6.11
C VAL A 70 10.14 -18.72 -5.65
N GLY A 71 10.47 -19.14 -4.44
CA GLY A 71 11.78 -18.93 -3.82
C GLY A 71 11.87 -17.68 -2.94
N LYS A 72 10.83 -16.86 -2.89
CA LYS A 72 10.75 -15.73 -1.94
C LYS A 72 9.98 -16.11 -0.67
N ASP A 73 10.14 -15.29 0.35
CA ASP A 73 9.39 -15.42 1.60
C ASP A 73 7.88 -15.31 1.34
N ALA A 74 7.10 -16.08 2.09
CA ALA A 74 5.65 -16.02 2.04
C ALA A 74 5.14 -14.81 2.85
N ASP A 75 5.30 -13.61 2.25
CA ASP A 75 4.85 -12.34 2.78
C ASP A 75 3.65 -11.87 1.95
N PHE A 76 2.44 -11.93 2.52
CA PHE A 76 1.25 -11.50 1.78
C PHE A 76 0.13 -11.01 2.68
N LEU A 77 -0.81 -10.29 2.08
CA LEU A 77 -2.03 -9.81 2.69
C LEU A 77 -3.24 -10.40 1.97
N VAL A 78 -4.28 -10.73 2.74
CA VAL A 78 -5.64 -10.95 2.23
C VAL A 78 -6.48 -9.74 2.60
N LEU A 79 -7.13 -9.15 1.62
CA LEU A 79 -7.89 -7.92 1.76
C LEU A 79 -9.39 -8.19 1.73
N ASP A 80 -10.19 -7.31 2.31
CA ASP A 80 -11.65 -7.38 2.30
C ASP A 80 -12.26 -7.08 0.92
N ARG A 81 -11.46 -6.56 0.01
CA ARG A 81 -11.91 -6.12 -1.34
C ARG A 81 -10.84 -6.29 -2.39
N HIS A 82 -11.25 -6.37 -3.65
CA HIS A 82 -10.34 -6.29 -4.79
C HIS A 82 -10.08 -4.82 -5.11
N ILE A 83 -8.93 -4.31 -4.70
CA ILE A 83 -8.60 -2.87 -4.74
C ILE A 83 -8.61 -2.24 -6.14
N PHE A 84 -8.51 -3.04 -7.21
CA PHE A 84 -8.61 -2.56 -8.59
C PHE A 84 -10.05 -2.50 -9.12
N ASP A 85 -11.03 -3.06 -8.39
CA ASP A 85 -12.43 -3.12 -8.79
C ASP A 85 -13.31 -2.13 -8.02
N VAL A 86 -12.73 -1.41 -7.06
CA VAL A 86 -13.42 -0.37 -6.28
C VAL A 86 -13.03 1.03 -6.74
N PRO A 87 -13.84 2.07 -6.49
CA PRO A 87 -13.43 3.45 -6.70
C PRO A 87 -12.13 3.74 -5.96
N ILE A 88 -11.24 4.54 -6.57
CA ILE A 88 -9.93 4.86 -5.97
C ILE A 88 -10.07 5.52 -4.59
N THR A 89 -11.14 6.28 -4.37
CA THR A 89 -11.47 6.92 -3.09
C THR A 89 -11.83 5.93 -1.97
N ASP A 90 -12.07 4.67 -2.31
CA ASP A 90 -12.40 3.63 -1.34
C ASP A 90 -11.16 2.77 -0.98
N VAL A 91 -10.05 2.96 -1.68
CA VAL A 91 -8.81 2.21 -1.44
C VAL A 91 -8.24 2.52 -0.05
N GLY A 92 -8.34 3.76 0.40
CA GLY A 92 -7.90 4.18 1.73
C GLY A 92 -8.58 3.45 2.89
N GLU A 93 -9.79 2.92 2.67
CA GLU A 93 -10.60 2.20 3.65
C GLU A 93 -10.41 0.67 3.60
N THR A 94 -9.45 0.17 2.82
CA THR A 94 -9.16 -1.26 2.70
C THR A 94 -8.82 -1.88 4.05
N VAL A 95 -9.45 -3.01 4.36
CA VAL A 95 -9.23 -3.75 5.60
C VAL A 95 -8.40 -5.00 5.33
N ILE A 96 -7.38 -5.22 6.16
CA ILE A 96 -6.58 -6.44 6.13
C ILE A 96 -7.33 -7.52 6.90
N LEU A 97 -7.72 -8.59 6.21
CA LEU A 97 -8.36 -9.78 6.80
C LEU A 97 -7.31 -10.78 7.30
N MET A 98 -6.21 -10.94 6.57
CA MET A 98 -5.09 -11.78 6.98
C MET A 98 -3.77 -11.12 6.61
N SER A 99 -2.79 -11.24 7.47
CA SER A 99 -1.40 -10.87 7.21
C SER A 99 -0.49 -12.05 7.52
N VAL A 100 0.34 -12.42 6.56
CA VAL A 100 1.35 -13.48 6.70
C VAL A 100 2.73 -12.88 6.45
N VAL A 101 3.67 -13.17 7.32
CA VAL A 101 5.07 -12.72 7.23
C VAL A 101 5.98 -13.91 7.46
N GLY A 102 6.84 -14.21 6.49
CA GLY A 102 7.73 -15.37 6.53
C GLY A 102 6.96 -16.69 6.72
N GLY A 103 5.77 -16.81 6.13
CA GLY A 103 4.90 -17.98 6.27
C GLY A 103 4.15 -18.07 7.60
N ARG A 104 4.24 -17.06 8.47
CA ARG A 104 3.51 -17.01 9.76
C ARG A 104 2.33 -16.06 9.70
N GLU A 105 1.19 -16.51 10.16
CA GLU A 105 0.03 -15.65 10.36
C GLU A 105 0.29 -14.65 11.49
N ILE A 106 0.19 -13.36 11.17
CA ILE A 106 0.32 -12.27 12.15
C ILE A 106 -1.06 -11.73 12.50
N ILE A 107 -1.95 -11.62 11.52
CA ILE A 107 -3.34 -11.23 11.66
C ILE A 107 -4.18 -12.27 10.92
N ASN A 108 -5.24 -12.74 11.54
CA ASN A 108 -6.26 -13.58 10.90
C ASN A 108 -7.64 -13.21 11.44
N LYS A 109 -8.48 -12.67 10.55
CA LYS A 109 -9.88 -12.27 10.80
C LYS A 109 -10.85 -13.01 9.89
N LEU A 110 -10.36 -14.05 9.18
CA LEU A 110 -11.17 -14.88 8.29
C LEU A 110 -12.13 -15.79 9.07
#